data_622972ad58a0c316dde307603bea0e69
#
_entry.id   622972ad58a0c316dde307603bea0e69
#
_cell.length_a   1.000
_cell.length_b   1.000
_cell.length_c   1.000
_cell.angle_alpha   90.00
_cell.angle_beta   90.00
_cell.angle_gamma   90.00
#
_symmetry.space_group_name_H-M   'P 1'
#
loop_
_entity.id
_entity.type
_entity.pdbx_description
1 polymer ?
#
loop_
_entity_poly.entity_id
_entity_poly.type
_entity_poly.pdbx_seq_one_letter_code
_entity_poly.pdbx_strand_id
1 'polypeptide(L)'
;VKQEFITIREKETTARIQASQVQAVRIKDITKKGVRVYQDGKIGIAGIVGDTEDSVLLQEAVTNLEAGIEYPFPLSKDLKDHRSYGGPIAAQEVVNEAEAILAVLRDEFPDFSFSEFVAANEIEYSMRNSEGLDLKYQDAYFNITLILKEKATANLFDGALVCGSRRFEREKFLSFNREFLAAYRNKVELPEGEKLPVFTLGADAPLEFIGRALNGERYAKGGSLFSGRLGEQLFSERITIELNRDPLLKGSPFFDAEGVVLPNDRLAVFEAGKLVNVLTDKKTALLYDLPHTGAATGGYDDVPTIDGAHGRSLAFKTDAQDIAAALKGQPAIFAFMASGGDFTADGSYATPVQVAFLFDGKRIIGKLPEFAMRSHLDKMLGEDYIGTFDNT
;
A
#
# COMPACT_ATOMS: atom_id res chain seq x y z
N VAL A 1 35.65 4.87 8.10
CA VAL A 1 34.60 3.96 7.65
C VAL A 1 33.33 4.29 8.40
N LYS A 2 32.25 4.69 7.69
CA LYS A 2 30.94 4.89 8.28
C LYS A 2 30.15 3.60 8.19
N GLN A 3 29.26 3.38 9.15
CA GLN A 3 28.53 2.11 9.30
C GLN A 3 27.05 2.39 9.50
N GLU A 4 26.20 1.54 8.94
CA GLU A 4 24.76 1.56 9.13
C GLU A 4 24.27 0.13 9.35
N PHE A 5 23.38 -0.06 10.32
CA PHE A 5 22.81 -1.34 10.71
C PHE A 5 21.30 -1.28 10.55
N ILE A 6 20.76 -2.27 9.90
CA ILE A 6 19.32 -2.43 9.66
C ILE A 6 18.89 -3.75 10.28
N THR A 7 17.81 -3.72 11.04
CA THR A 7 17.17 -4.93 11.57
C THR A 7 15.68 -4.90 11.29
N ILE A 8 15.16 -5.97 10.72
CA ILE A 8 13.73 -6.18 10.51
C ILE A 8 13.35 -7.46 11.24
N ARG A 9 12.37 -7.38 12.15
CA ARG A 9 11.73 -8.55 12.76
C ARG A 9 10.29 -8.61 12.32
N GLU A 10 9.89 -9.74 11.78
CA GLU A 10 8.53 -10.00 11.32
C GLU A 10 8.01 -11.24 12.03
N LYS A 11 6.95 -11.07 12.83
CA LYS A 11 6.22 -12.18 13.40
C LYS A 11 4.79 -12.19 12.87
N GLU A 12 4.39 -13.29 12.30
CA GLU A 12 3.05 -13.49 11.75
C GLU A 12 2.43 -14.74 12.37
N THR A 13 1.23 -14.60 12.89
CA THR A 13 0.39 -15.71 13.29
C THR A 13 -0.80 -15.77 12.34
N THR A 14 -0.94 -16.86 11.59
CA THR A 14 -1.95 -17.02 10.55
C THR A 14 -2.84 -18.20 10.85
N ALA A 15 -4.14 -17.98 11.01
CA ALA A 15 -5.17 -19.02 10.93
C ALA A 15 -5.53 -19.24 9.45
N ARG A 16 -5.07 -20.34 8.87
CA ARG A 16 -5.38 -20.74 7.48
C ARG A 16 -6.80 -21.28 7.41
N ILE A 17 -7.56 -20.78 6.44
CA ILE A 17 -8.97 -21.11 6.26
C ILE A 17 -9.14 -21.79 4.91
N GLN A 18 -9.90 -22.89 4.91
CA GLN A 18 -10.32 -23.58 3.71
C GLN A 18 -11.75 -24.06 3.88
N ALA A 19 -12.58 -23.86 2.87
CA ALA A 19 -13.98 -24.25 2.87
C ALA A 19 -14.74 -23.80 4.14
N SER A 20 -14.53 -22.56 4.56
CA SER A 20 -15.12 -21.92 5.75
C SER A 20 -14.75 -22.57 7.09
N GLN A 21 -13.60 -23.23 7.18
CA GLN A 21 -13.08 -23.86 8.40
C GLN A 21 -11.62 -23.49 8.62
N VAL A 22 -11.20 -23.31 9.87
CA VAL A 22 -9.79 -23.20 10.22
C VAL A 22 -9.13 -24.57 10.07
N GLN A 23 -8.16 -24.67 9.18
CA GLN A 23 -7.46 -25.92 8.86
C GLN A 23 -6.13 -26.05 9.58
N ALA A 24 -5.44 -24.94 9.77
CA ALA A 24 -4.12 -24.92 10.37
C ALA A 24 -3.81 -23.54 10.96
N VAL A 25 -2.90 -23.53 11.92
CA VAL A 25 -2.29 -22.32 12.44
C VAL A 25 -0.81 -22.36 12.10
N ARG A 26 -0.33 -21.28 11.50
CA ARG A 26 1.09 -21.09 11.17
C ARG A 26 1.63 -19.92 11.95
N ILE A 27 2.82 -20.07 12.51
CA ILE A 27 3.59 -18.99 13.12
C ILE A 27 4.88 -18.83 12.31
N LYS A 28 5.14 -17.62 11.86
CA LYS A 28 6.37 -17.18 11.22
C LYS A 28 7.02 -16.18 12.16
N ASP A 29 8.29 -16.38 12.52
CA ASP A 29 9.10 -15.42 13.28
C ASP A 29 10.47 -15.34 12.57
N ILE A 30 10.72 -14.22 11.91
CA ILE A 30 11.89 -14.04 11.06
C ILE A 30 12.57 -12.73 11.45
N THR A 31 13.87 -12.83 11.71
CA THR A 31 14.76 -11.68 11.83
C THR A 31 15.59 -11.58 10.56
N LYS A 32 15.73 -10.39 10.02
CA LYS A 32 16.61 -10.04 8.92
C LYS A 32 17.56 -8.96 9.41
N LYS A 33 18.86 -9.13 9.21
CA LYS A 33 19.86 -8.14 9.57
C LYS A 33 20.67 -7.73 8.34
N GLY A 34 20.94 -6.45 8.20
CA GLY A 34 21.80 -5.89 7.18
C GLY A 34 22.80 -4.91 7.77
N VAL A 35 23.96 -4.88 7.19
CA VAL A 35 25.02 -3.90 7.48
C VAL A 35 25.45 -3.27 6.17
N ARG A 36 25.52 -1.94 6.19
CA ARG A 36 26.10 -1.14 5.09
C ARG A 36 27.34 -0.41 5.63
N VAL A 37 28.40 -0.47 4.88
CA VAL A 37 29.64 0.28 5.16
C VAL A 37 29.91 1.26 4.02
N TYR A 38 30.41 2.42 4.39
CA TYR A 38 30.67 3.52 3.46
C TYR A 38 32.11 3.99 3.62
N GLN A 39 32.89 3.89 2.54
CA GLN A 39 34.28 4.34 2.51
C GLN A 39 34.66 4.82 1.11
N ASP A 40 35.35 5.94 1.04
CA ASP A 40 35.91 6.52 -0.20
C ASP A 40 34.86 6.63 -1.34
N GLY A 41 33.62 7.05 -1.00
CA GLY A 41 32.52 7.20 -1.95
C GLY A 41 31.92 5.87 -2.43
N LYS A 42 32.22 4.76 -1.78
CA LYS A 42 31.70 3.44 -2.09
C LYS A 42 30.83 2.89 -0.95
N ILE A 43 29.95 1.96 -1.29
CA ILE A 43 29.15 1.19 -0.34
C ILE A 43 29.50 -0.30 -0.45
N GLY A 44 29.66 -0.96 0.69
CA GLY A 44 29.71 -2.41 0.82
C GLY A 44 28.54 -2.86 1.69
N ILE A 45 27.90 -3.97 1.34
CA ILE A 45 26.69 -4.45 1.98
C ILE A 45 26.82 -5.92 2.30
N ALA A 46 26.32 -6.30 3.48
CA ALA A 46 26.11 -7.69 3.86
C ALA A 46 24.76 -7.83 4.55
N GLY A 47 24.10 -8.98 4.37
CA GLY A 47 22.82 -9.24 5.02
C GLY A 47 22.57 -10.73 5.23
N ILE A 48 21.72 -11.04 6.22
CA ILE A 48 21.34 -12.40 6.56
C ILE A 48 19.88 -12.49 6.97
N VAL A 49 19.25 -13.60 6.65
CA VAL A 49 18.00 -14.04 7.28
C VAL A 49 18.35 -14.96 8.44
N GLY A 50 18.06 -14.52 9.65
CA GLY A 50 18.45 -15.17 10.90
C GLY A 50 19.14 -14.19 11.84
N ASP A 51 19.69 -14.71 12.93
CA ASP A 51 20.45 -13.94 13.90
C ASP A 51 21.94 -14.26 13.80
N THR A 52 22.76 -13.21 13.79
CA THR A 52 24.22 -13.31 13.82
C THR A 52 24.78 -12.08 14.54
N GLU A 53 26.04 -12.17 14.95
CA GLU A 53 26.74 -11.02 15.55
C GLU A 53 26.96 -9.92 14.50
N ASP A 54 26.69 -8.68 14.85
CA ASP A 54 26.87 -7.52 13.97
C ASP A 54 28.30 -7.40 13.42
N SER A 55 29.31 -7.86 14.20
CA SER A 55 30.71 -7.86 13.81
C SER A 55 31.00 -8.75 12.60
N VAL A 56 30.30 -9.86 12.45
CA VAL A 56 30.46 -10.78 11.30
C VAL A 56 29.96 -10.09 10.03
N LEU A 57 28.75 -9.55 10.05
CA LEU A 57 28.17 -8.82 8.92
C LEU A 57 29.00 -7.58 8.57
N LEU A 58 29.51 -6.89 9.58
CA LEU A 58 30.38 -5.73 9.37
C LEU A 58 31.64 -6.10 8.59
N GLN A 59 32.28 -7.22 8.93
CA GLN A 59 33.49 -7.70 8.23
C GLN A 59 33.16 -8.08 6.78
N GLU A 60 32.04 -8.76 6.54
CA GLU A 60 31.58 -9.11 5.20
C GLU A 60 31.27 -7.85 4.36
N ALA A 61 30.55 -6.87 4.95
CA ALA A 61 30.24 -5.62 4.27
C ALA A 61 31.51 -4.82 3.93
N VAL A 62 32.55 -4.83 4.79
CA VAL A 62 33.86 -4.23 4.49
C VAL A 62 34.52 -4.94 3.30
N THR A 63 34.50 -6.28 3.26
CA THR A 63 35.02 -7.03 2.12
C THR A 63 34.28 -6.68 0.83
N ASN A 64 32.96 -6.52 0.90
CA ASN A 64 32.13 -6.20 -0.26
C ASN A 64 32.32 -4.77 -0.80
N LEU A 65 33.09 -3.89 -0.14
CA LEU A 65 33.59 -2.63 -0.74
C LEU A 65 34.43 -2.86 -1.99
N GLU A 66 35.06 -4.03 -2.13
CA GLU A 66 35.85 -4.42 -3.32
C GLU A 66 34.99 -4.47 -4.60
N ALA A 67 33.68 -4.66 -4.47
CA ALA A 67 32.75 -4.59 -5.60
C ALA A 67 32.70 -3.20 -6.27
N GLY A 68 33.18 -2.17 -5.57
CA GLY A 68 33.35 -0.84 -6.13
C GLY A 68 32.04 -0.08 -6.40
N ILE A 69 30.94 -0.44 -5.74
CA ILE A 69 29.64 0.22 -5.93
C ILE A 69 29.75 1.66 -5.43
N GLU A 70 29.55 2.62 -6.33
CA GLU A 70 29.62 4.05 -6.01
C GLU A 70 28.39 4.49 -5.19
N TYR A 71 28.68 5.13 -4.04
CA TYR A 71 27.67 5.74 -3.17
C TYR A 71 28.28 6.93 -2.40
N PRO A 72 28.59 8.04 -3.06
CA PRO A 72 29.27 9.21 -2.46
C PRO A 72 28.31 10.12 -1.68
N PHE A 73 27.14 9.62 -1.28
CA PHE A 73 26.08 10.43 -0.67
C PHE A 73 26.19 10.44 0.86
N PRO A 74 25.85 11.57 1.52
CA PRO A 74 25.93 11.68 2.96
C PRO A 74 24.88 10.80 3.64
N LEU A 75 25.25 10.16 4.74
CA LEU A 75 24.31 9.45 5.60
C LEU A 75 23.33 10.44 6.27
N SER A 76 22.12 9.98 6.52
CA SER A 76 21.20 10.64 7.46
C SER A 76 21.81 10.60 8.87
N LYS A 77 21.65 11.67 9.68
CA LYS A 77 22.40 11.84 10.91
C LYS A 77 21.62 12.58 11.99
N ASP A 78 22.17 12.52 13.23
CA ASP A 78 21.76 13.36 14.36
C ASP A 78 20.24 13.31 14.63
N LEU A 79 19.60 12.13 14.41
CA LEU A 79 18.17 11.95 14.64
C LEU A 79 17.90 10.67 15.42
N LYS A 80 17.16 10.80 16.52
CA LYS A 80 16.63 9.68 17.28
C LYS A 80 15.11 9.77 17.32
N ASP A 81 14.42 8.77 16.75
CA ASP A 81 12.96 8.69 16.74
C ASP A 81 12.52 7.23 16.85
N HIS A 82 11.78 6.93 17.91
CA HIS A 82 11.27 5.59 18.18
C HIS A 82 9.76 5.66 18.29
N ARG A 83 9.05 4.96 17.38
CA ARG A 83 7.59 4.94 17.34
C ARG A 83 7.05 3.53 17.42
N SER A 84 5.97 3.36 18.21
CA SER A 84 5.31 2.07 18.41
C SER A 84 3.79 2.23 18.27
N TYR A 85 3.19 1.34 17.49
CA TYR A 85 1.77 1.31 17.18
C TYR A 85 1.21 -0.10 17.38
N GLY A 86 0.00 -0.17 17.94
CA GLY A 86 -0.61 -1.44 18.28
C GLY A 86 0.07 -2.11 19.48
N GLY A 87 -0.32 -3.30 19.79
CA GLY A 87 0.23 -4.16 20.83
C GLY A 87 0.29 -5.61 20.36
N PRO A 88 1.07 -6.47 21.02
CA PRO A 88 1.19 -7.87 20.65
C PRO A 88 -0.17 -8.55 20.64
N ILE A 89 -0.41 -9.36 19.59
CA ILE A 89 -1.65 -10.11 19.41
C ILE A 89 -1.38 -11.58 19.66
N ALA A 90 -2.08 -12.18 20.64
CA ALA A 90 -1.86 -13.57 20.99
C ALA A 90 -2.33 -14.51 19.85
N ALA A 91 -1.59 -15.58 19.60
CA ALA A 91 -1.95 -16.57 18.59
C ALA A 91 -3.37 -17.16 18.80
N GLN A 92 -3.76 -17.38 20.07
CA GLN A 92 -5.10 -17.86 20.42
C GLN A 92 -6.19 -16.84 20.05
N GLU A 93 -5.91 -15.54 20.14
CA GLU A 93 -6.85 -14.49 19.74
C GLU A 93 -7.13 -14.53 18.23
N VAL A 94 -6.09 -14.74 17.42
CA VAL A 94 -6.24 -14.89 15.96
C VAL A 94 -7.16 -16.07 15.60
N VAL A 95 -6.98 -17.21 16.27
CA VAL A 95 -7.83 -18.40 16.06
C VAL A 95 -9.26 -18.13 16.50
N ASN A 96 -9.44 -17.54 17.68
CA ASN A 96 -10.76 -17.23 18.22
C ASN A 96 -11.54 -16.25 17.32
N GLU A 97 -10.85 -15.23 16.78
CA GLU A 97 -11.45 -14.29 15.84
C GLU A 97 -11.83 -14.97 14.52
N ALA A 98 -10.94 -15.82 13.97
CA ALA A 98 -11.21 -16.57 12.75
C ALA A 98 -12.45 -17.46 12.92
N GLU A 99 -12.52 -18.25 14.00
CA GLU A 99 -13.67 -19.14 14.27
C GLU A 99 -14.97 -18.36 14.49
N ALA A 100 -14.92 -17.24 15.23
CA ALA A 100 -16.09 -16.41 15.48
C ALA A 100 -16.63 -15.77 14.18
N ILE A 101 -15.77 -15.26 13.32
CA ILE A 101 -16.15 -14.72 12.00
C ILE A 101 -16.78 -15.82 11.14
N LEU A 102 -16.10 -16.97 11.05
CA LEU A 102 -16.57 -18.09 10.22
C LEU A 102 -17.87 -18.69 10.73
N ALA A 103 -18.12 -18.72 12.04
CA ALA A 103 -19.38 -19.19 12.61
C ALA A 103 -20.55 -18.36 12.08
N VAL A 104 -20.44 -17.03 12.13
CA VAL A 104 -21.47 -16.12 11.60
C VAL A 104 -21.65 -16.28 10.10
N LEU A 105 -20.53 -16.31 9.36
CA LEU A 105 -20.58 -16.41 7.89
C LEU A 105 -21.18 -17.75 7.41
N ARG A 106 -20.93 -18.86 8.11
CA ARG A 106 -21.54 -20.18 7.80
C ARG A 106 -23.05 -20.21 8.06
N ASP A 107 -23.47 -19.58 9.14
CA ASP A 107 -24.89 -19.55 9.54
C ASP A 107 -25.71 -18.62 8.64
N GLU A 108 -25.27 -17.42 8.43
CA GLU A 108 -26.02 -16.40 7.68
C GLU A 108 -25.87 -16.53 6.16
N PHE A 109 -24.74 -17.07 5.68
CA PHE A 109 -24.39 -17.16 4.25
C PHE A 109 -23.95 -18.58 3.83
N PRO A 110 -24.80 -19.60 4.03
CA PRO A 110 -24.45 -21.00 3.73
C PRO A 110 -24.24 -21.29 2.23
N ASP A 111 -24.69 -20.43 1.36
CA ASP A 111 -24.51 -20.48 -0.11
C ASP A 111 -23.09 -20.08 -0.55
N PHE A 112 -22.29 -19.50 0.34
CA PHE A 112 -20.89 -19.16 0.07
C PHE A 112 -19.92 -20.08 0.79
N SER A 113 -18.71 -20.12 0.28
CA SER A 113 -17.54 -20.75 0.90
C SER A 113 -16.42 -19.71 1.00
N PHE A 114 -15.72 -19.71 2.13
CA PHE A 114 -14.65 -18.77 2.43
C PHE A 114 -13.33 -19.50 2.59
N SER A 115 -12.26 -18.97 2.04
CA SER A 115 -10.90 -19.52 2.13
C SER A 115 -9.88 -18.39 2.27
N GLU A 116 -8.64 -18.71 2.59
CA GLU A 116 -7.46 -17.90 2.81
C GLU A 116 -7.11 -17.72 4.28
N PHE A 117 -7.19 -16.52 4.89
CA PHE A 117 -6.66 -16.37 6.24
C PHE A 117 -7.26 -15.25 7.08
N VAL A 118 -7.12 -15.42 8.39
CA VAL A 118 -7.09 -14.37 9.41
C VAL A 118 -5.69 -14.39 10.02
N ALA A 119 -4.99 -13.28 10.03
CA ALA A 119 -3.63 -13.18 10.53
C ALA A 119 -3.44 -11.99 11.48
N ALA A 120 -2.50 -12.14 12.40
CA ALA A 120 -1.90 -11.04 13.14
C ALA A 120 -0.45 -10.86 12.68
N ASN A 121 -0.06 -9.63 12.44
CA ASN A 121 1.28 -9.25 12.04
C ASN A 121 1.88 -8.37 13.12
N GLU A 122 3.10 -8.69 13.54
CA GLU A 122 3.94 -7.86 14.37
C GLU A 122 5.22 -7.55 13.59
N ILE A 123 5.56 -6.29 13.43
CA ILE A 123 6.76 -5.86 12.70
C ILE A 123 7.58 -4.90 13.55
N GLU A 124 8.88 -5.09 13.55
CA GLU A 124 9.85 -4.13 14.05
C GLU A 124 10.84 -3.80 12.94
N TYR A 125 11.04 -2.53 12.70
CA TYR A 125 12.02 -2.00 11.78
C TYR A 125 12.95 -1.06 12.52
N SER A 126 14.27 -1.29 12.48
CA SER A 126 15.25 -0.39 13.09
C SER A 126 16.38 -0.08 12.13
N MET A 127 16.85 1.15 12.18
CA MET A 127 18.01 1.64 11.44
C MET A 127 18.85 2.52 12.35
N ARG A 128 20.13 2.21 12.49
CA ARG A 128 21.08 3.00 13.25
C ARG A 128 22.41 3.14 12.50
N ASN A 129 23.09 4.26 12.64
CA ASN A 129 24.37 4.44 11.97
C ASN A 129 25.41 5.19 12.83
N SER A 130 26.65 5.25 12.34
CA SER A 130 27.77 5.90 13.01
C SER A 130 27.70 7.44 13.01
N GLU A 131 26.74 8.04 12.32
CA GLU A 131 26.53 9.49 12.27
C GLU A 131 25.39 9.97 13.21
N GLY A 132 24.99 9.11 14.19
CA GLY A 132 24.00 9.48 15.20
C GLY A 132 22.53 9.26 14.79
N LEU A 133 22.27 8.53 13.72
CA LEU A 133 20.92 8.08 13.39
C LEU A 133 20.51 6.89 14.28
N ASP A 134 19.31 6.95 14.88
CA ASP A 134 18.72 5.86 15.66
C ASP A 134 17.19 5.90 15.46
N LEU A 135 16.70 5.18 14.47
CA LEU A 135 15.28 5.09 14.12
C LEU A 135 14.73 3.72 14.46
N LYS A 136 13.52 3.68 15.03
CA LYS A 136 12.80 2.45 15.34
C LYS A 136 11.31 2.60 15.09
N TYR A 137 10.77 1.66 14.36
CA TYR A 137 9.33 1.54 14.10
C TYR A 137 8.85 0.16 14.56
N GLN A 138 7.77 0.13 15.32
CA GLN A 138 7.09 -1.10 15.74
C GLN A 138 5.61 -0.98 15.44
N ASP A 139 5.01 -2.05 14.91
CA ASP A 139 3.58 -2.10 14.62
C ASP A 139 3.01 -3.50 14.85
N ALA A 140 1.73 -3.56 15.21
CA ALA A 140 0.98 -4.80 15.30
C ALA A 140 -0.46 -4.58 14.83
N TYR A 141 -0.95 -5.47 13.96
CA TYR A 141 -2.28 -5.32 13.35
C TYR A 141 -2.84 -6.66 12.87
N PHE A 142 -4.16 -6.74 12.82
CA PHE A 142 -4.86 -7.82 12.11
C PHE A 142 -4.85 -7.57 10.61
N ASN A 143 -4.76 -8.67 9.86
CA ASN A 143 -4.95 -8.72 8.42
C ASN A 143 -5.89 -9.88 8.09
N ILE A 144 -7.03 -9.59 7.49
CA ILE A 144 -8.06 -10.56 7.13
C ILE A 144 -8.22 -10.55 5.62
N THR A 145 -8.11 -11.71 5.02
CA THR A 145 -8.43 -11.96 3.62
C THR A 145 -9.23 -13.25 3.56
N LEU A 146 -10.50 -13.14 3.20
CA LEU A 146 -11.36 -14.29 2.98
C LEU A 146 -11.84 -14.27 1.54
N ILE A 147 -11.26 -15.11 0.70
CA ILE A 147 -11.73 -15.30 -0.68
C ILE A 147 -13.12 -15.92 -0.62
N LEU A 148 -14.03 -15.29 -1.32
CA LEU A 148 -15.43 -15.65 -1.46
C LEU A 148 -15.63 -16.53 -2.70
N LYS A 149 -16.33 -17.65 -2.53
CA LYS A 149 -16.84 -18.48 -3.62
C LYS A 149 -18.33 -18.75 -3.42
N GLU A 150 -19.15 -18.36 -4.39
CA GLU A 150 -20.56 -18.77 -4.45
C GLU A 150 -20.62 -20.24 -4.90
N LYS A 151 -21.23 -21.11 -4.09
CA LYS A 151 -21.23 -22.58 -4.33
C LYS A 151 -21.95 -22.98 -5.63
N ALA A 152 -22.90 -22.16 -6.07
CA ALA A 152 -23.68 -22.42 -7.27
C ALA A 152 -22.98 -22.03 -8.58
N THR A 153 -21.86 -21.27 -8.52
CA THR A 153 -21.13 -20.83 -9.71
C THR A 153 -19.98 -21.77 -10.07
N ALA A 154 -19.57 -21.77 -11.32
CA ALA A 154 -18.36 -22.46 -11.77
C ALA A 154 -17.09 -21.63 -11.54
N ASN A 155 -17.21 -20.37 -11.11
CA ASN A 155 -16.07 -19.51 -10.86
C ASN A 155 -15.22 -20.04 -9.70
N LEU A 156 -13.92 -19.86 -9.78
CA LEU A 156 -13.01 -20.18 -8.68
C LEU A 156 -12.93 -19.06 -7.64
N PHE A 157 -13.29 -17.84 -8.05
CA PHE A 157 -13.18 -16.64 -7.27
C PHE A 157 -14.35 -15.69 -7.59
N ASP A 158 -15.14 -15.36 -6.59
CA ASP A 158 -16.34 -14.52 -6.71
C ASP A 158 -16.19 -13.19 -5.95
N GLY A 159 -15.08 -12.98 -5.25
CA GLY A 159 -14.77 -11.79 -4.48
C GLY A 159 -13.92 -12.09 -3.26
N ALA A 160 -13.72 -11.09 -2.42
CA ALA A 160 -13.00 -11.23 -1.16
C ALA A 160 -13.58 -10.30 -0.08
N LEU A 161 -13.52 -10.74 1.17
CA LEU A 161 -13.75 -9.92 2.35
C LEU A 161 -12.38 -9.58 2.91
N VAL A 162 -12.04 -8.28 2.98
CA VAL A 162 -10.71 -7.83 3.40
C VAL A 162 -10.79 -6.83 4.53
N CYS A 163 -9.86 -6.90 5.46
CA CYS A 163 -9.71 -5.92 6.53
C CYS A 163 -8.25 -5.87 6.97
N GLY A 164 -7.75 -4.67 7.23
CA GLY A 164 -6.48 -4.48 7.90
C GLY A 164 -6.64 -3.45 9.00
N SER A 165 -6.47 -3.82 10.28
CA SER A 165 -6.70 -2.92 11.40
C SER A 165 -5.78 -3.20 12.59
N ARG A 166 -5.27 -2.15 13.24
CA ARG A 166 -4.61 -2.23 14.55
C ARG A 166 -5.59 -2.51 15.68
N ARG A 167 -6.84 -2.09 15.50
CA ARG A 167 -7.96 -2.34 16.42
C ARG A 167 -9.07 -3.00 15.62
N PHE A 168 -9.06 -4.33 15.62
CA PHE A 168 -10.07 -5.08 14.91
C PHE A 168 -11.39 -5.06 15.68
N GLU A 169 -12.46 -4.68 14.99
CA GLU A 169 -13.83 -4.65 15.51
C GLU A 169 -14.68 -5.63 14.70
N ARG A 170 -14.88 -6.84 15.24
CA ARG A 170 -15.60 -7.92 14.56
C ARG A 170 -16.96 -7.50 14.05
N GLU A 171 -17.76 -6.82 14.88
CA GLU A 171 -19.12 -6.43 14.49
C GLU A 171 -19.12 -5.39 13.36
N LYS A 172 -18.17 -4.47 13.34
CA LYS A 172 -18.02 -3.52 12.24
C LYS A 172 -17.66 -4.27 10.94
N PHE A 173 -16.71 -5.19 11.00
CA PHE A 173 -16.34 -6.04 9.86
C PHE A 173 -17.52 -6.88 9.37
N LEU A 174 -18.25 -7.53 10.26
CA LEU A 174 -19.39 -8.36 9.90
C LEU A 174 -20.57 -7.53 9.37
N SER A 175 -20.82 -6.35 9.93
CA SER A 175 -21.91 -5.47 9.48
C SER A 175 -21.72 -5.06 8.01
N PHE A 176 -20.52 -4.57 7.65
CA PHE A 176 -20.21 -4.23 6.26
C PHE A 176 -20.33 -5.43 5.34
N ASN A 177 -19.78 -6.58 5.75
CA ASN A 177 -19.79 -7.78 4.90
C ASN A 177 -21.18 -8.43 4.80
N ARG A 178 -22.06 -8.28 5.78
CA ARG A 178 -23.49 -8.66 5.66
C ARG A 178 -24.17 -7.89 4.56
N GLU A 179 -23.98 -6.57 4.52
CA GLU A 179 -24.55 -5.71 3.46
C GLU A 179 -24.00 -6.12 2.09
N PHE A 180 -22.70 -6.29 1.98
CA PHE A 180 -22.02 -6.74 0.77
C PHE A 180 -22.52 -8.10 0.25
N LEU A 181 -22.60 -9.10 1.12
CA LEU A 181 -23.05 -10.45 0.75
C LEU A 181 -24.57 -10.50 0.44
N ALA A 182 -25.37 -9.70 1.14
CA ALA A 182 -26.79 -9.55 0.82
C ALA A 182 -26.99 -8.93 -0.57
N ALA A 183 -26.26 -7.87 -0.87
CA ALA A 183 -26.28 -7.24 -2.18
C ALA A 183 -25.72 -8.16 -3.29
N TYR A 184 -24.75 -9.03 -2.96
CA TYR A 184 -24.22 -10.02 -3.90
C TYR A 184 -25.29 -11.01 -4.40
N ARG A 185 -26.25 -11.38 -3.53
CA ARG A 185 -27.39 -12.26 -3.87
C ARG A 185 -28.42 -11.54 -4.75
N ASN A 186 -28.52 -10.22 -4.66
CA ASN A 186 -29.47 -9.42 -5.43
C ASN A 186 -28.85 -9.03 -6.78
N LYS A 187 -29.22 -9.71 -7.86
CA LYS A 187 -28.75 -9.40 -9.23
C LYS A 187 -29.55 -8.25 -9.80
N VAL A 188 -28.90 -7.19 -10.27
CA VAL A 188 -29.51 -6.00 -10.87
C VAL A 188 -28.90 -5.72 -12.22
N GLU A 189 -29.64 -5.04 -13.08
CA GLU A 189 -29.16 -4.63 -14.39
C GLU A 189 -28.27 -3.39 -14.29
N LEU A 190 -27.34 -3.24 -15.24
CA LEU A 190 -26.56 -2.02 -15.38
C LEU A 190 -27.49 -0.86 -15.74
N PRO A 191 -27.50 0.25 -14.99
CA PRO A 191 -28.35 1.39 -15.34
C PRO A 191 -28.05 1.90 -16.73
N GLU A 192 -29.09 2.29 -17.46
CA GLU A 192 -28.95 2.97 -18.75
C GLU A 192 -28.36 4.36 -18.55
N GLY A 193 -27.41 4.75 -19.38
CA GLY A 193 -26.77 6.07 -19.33
C GLY A 193 -25.43 6.07 -20.06
N GLU A 194 -25.06 7.20 -20.61
CA GLU A 194 -23.79 7.36 -21.32
C GLU A 194 -22.60 7.42 -20.35
N LYS A 195 -22.81 7.91 -19.12
CA LYS A 195 -21.75 8.14 -18.14
C LYS A 195 -22.31 7.99 -16.72
N LEU A 196 -21.79 7.02 -15.98
CA LEU A 196 -22.16 6.79 -14.59
C LEU A 196 -20.96 7.04 -13.69
N PRO A 197 -21.16 7.62 -12.48
CA PRO A 197 -20.11 7.67 -11.47
C PRO A 197 -19.62 6.27 -11.13
N VAL A 198 -18.31 6.09 -11.05
CA VAL A 198 -17.66 4.84 -10.64
C VAL A 198 -16.73 5.14 -9.48
N PHE A 199 -16.79 4.34 -8.42
CA PHE A 199 -15.83 4.43 -7.33
C PHE A 199 -15.26 3.05 -6.97
N THR A 200 -14.10 3.05 -6.35
CA THR A 200 -13.38 1.86 -5.89
C THR A 200 -13.02 2.00 -4.41
N LEU A 201 -12.79 0.89 -3.72
CA LEU A 201 -12.11 0.91 -2.43
C LEU A 201 -10.61 1.02 -2.68
N GLY A 202 -10.05 2.19 -2.33
CA GLY A 202 -8.66 2.50 -2.62
C GLY A 202 -8.44 3.01 -4.05
N ALA A 203 -7.23 3.43 -4.30
CA ALA A 203 -6.82 4.03 -5.56
C ALA A 203 -5.51 3.39 -6.07
N ASP A 204 -5.31 2.10 -5.83
CA ASP A 204 -4.03 1.40 -6.07
C ASP A 204 -3.56 1.54 -7.51
N ALA A 205 -4.42 1.27 -8.51
CA ALA A 205 -4.04 1.31 -9.92
C ALA A 205 -3.56 2.71 -10.37
N PRO A 206 -4.29 3.81 -10.17
CA PRO A 206 -3.79 5.13 -10.52
C PRO A 206 -2.58 5.57 -9.69
N LEU A 207 -2.52 5.22 -8.39
CA LEU A 207 -1.36 5.57 -7.56
C LEU A 207 -0.10 4.79 -7.92
N GLU A 208 -0.21 3.52 -8.31
CA GLU A 208 0.92 2.75 -8.82
C GLU A 208 1.45 3.31 -10.14
N PHE A 209 0.55 3.66 -11.07
CA PHE A 209 0.93 4.29 -12.32
C PHE A 209 1.62 5.64 -12.08
N ILE A 210 1.02 6.50 -11.26
CA ILE A 210 1.58 7.81 -10.88
C ILE A 210 2.94 7.62 -10.18
N GLY A 211 3.06 6.68 -9.25
CA GLY A 211 4.32 6.39 -8.56
C GLY A 211 5.45 6.01 -9.51
N ARG A 212 5.16 5.17 -10.50
CA ARG A 212 6.12 4.82 -11.57
C ARG A 212 6.48 6.03 -12.43
N ALA A 213 5.51 6.87 -12.74
CA ALA A 213 5.72 8.07 -13.56
C ALA A 213 6.42 9.20 -12.80
N LEU A 214 6.30 9.26 -11.46
CA LEU A 214 7.00 10.23 -10.62
C LEU A 214 8.46 9.86 -10.31
N ASN A 215 8.95 8.68 -10.75
CA ASN A 215 10.36 8.31 -10.58
C ASN A 215 11.27 9.40 -11.15
N GLY A 216 12.08 10.02 -10.29
CA GLY A 216 12.88 11.21 -10.62
C GLY A 216 13.91 10.96 -11.70
N GLU A 217 14.51 9.78 -11.76
CA GLU A 217 15.43 9.41 -12.83
C GLU A 217 14.74 9.30 -14.18
N ARG A 218 13.55 8.65 -14.23
CA ARG A 218 12.72 8.58 -15.44
C ARG A 218 12.27 9.97 -15.88
N TYR A 219 11.85 10.80 -14.93
CA TYR A 219 11.46 12.19 -15.16
C TYR A 219 12.60 12.97 -15.82
N ALA A 220 13.81 12.93 -15.23
CA ALA A 220 14.98 13.69 -15.72
C ALA A 220 15.45 13.21 -17.10
N LYS A 221 15.33 11.91 -17.39
CA LYS A 221 15.70 11.31 -18.69
C LYS A 221 14.62 11.48 -19.78
N GLY A 222 13.51 12.13 -19.51
CA GLY A 222 12.43 12.34 -20.47
C GLY A 222 11.56 11.09 -20.72
N GLY A 223 11.67 10.04 -19.87
CA GLY A 223 10.95 8.78 -20.00
C GLY A 223 9.66 8.68 -19.17
N SER A 224 9.25 9.78 -18.53
CA SER A 224 8.02 9.85 -17.74
C SER A 224 6.93 10.67 -18.45
N LEU A 225 5.67 10.30 -18.24
CA LEU A 225 4.50 11.09 -18.65
C LEU A 225 4.55 12.52 -18.11
N PHE A 226 5.24 12.73 -16.98
CA PHE A 226 5.35 14.02 -16.30
C PHE A 226 6.66 14.79 -16.63
N SER A 227 7.52 14.24 -17.49
CA SER A 227 8.81 14.88 -17.83
C SER A 227 8.64 16.30 -18.33
N GLY A 228 9.39 17.25 -17.71
CA GLY A 228 9.35 18.68 -18.03
C GLY A 228 8.12 19.42 -17.51
N ARG A 229 7.19 18.77 -16.82
CA ARG A 229 5.90 19.35 -16.41
C ARG A 229 5.84 19.77 -14.94
N LEU A 230 6.98 19.83 -14.25
CA LEU A 230 7.03 20.33 -12.88
C LEU A 230 6.52 21.78 -12.83
N GLY A 231 5.58 22.03 -11.92
CA GLY A 231 4.91 23.31 -11.78
C GLY A 231 3.64 23.48 -12.62
N GLU A 232 3.29 22.53 -13.50
CA GLU A 232 2.06 22.59 -14.30
C GLU A 232 0.85 22.07 -13.53
N GLN A 233 -0.34 22.61 -13.87
CA GLN A 233 -1.63 22.11 -13.44
C GLN A 233 -2.01 20.90 -14.31
N LEU A 234 -1.97 19.69 -13.75
CA LEU A 234 -2.20 18.46 -14.50
C LEU A 234 -3.53 17.80 -14.17
N PHE A 235 -4.00 17.98 -12.94
CA PHE A 235 -5.20 17.35 -12.40
C PHE A 235 -6.17 18.40 -11.85
N SER A 236 -7.32 17.96 -11.38
CA SER A 236 -8.30 18.83 -10.71
C SER A 236 -7.66 19.55 -9.50
N GLU A 237 -7.98 20.81 -9.28
CA GLU A 237 -7.54 21.60 -8.11
C GLU A 237 -7.97 20.96 -6.76
N ARG A 238 -8.92 20.04 -6.79
CA ARG A 238 -9.35 19.28 -5.61
C ARG A 238 -8.39 18.14 -5.24
N ILE A 239 -7.44 17.80 -6.12
CA ILE A 239 -6.53 16.69 -5.93
C ILE A 239 -5.24 17.15 -5.25
N THR A 240 -4.94 16.57 -4.12
CA THR A 240 -3.61 16.56 -3.52
C THR A 240 -3.18 15.11 -3.32
N ILE A 241 -2.01 14.76 -3.85
CA ILE A 241 -1.39 13.44 -3.68
C ILE A 241 -0.10 13.64 -2.90
N GLU A 242 0.07 12.86 -1.84
CA GLU A 242 1.22 12.95 -0.94
C GLU A 242 2.00 11.63 -0.93
N LEU A 243 3.32 11.71 -0.88
CA LEU A 243 4.15 10.65 -0.32
C LEU A 243 3.86 10.62 1.18
N ASN A 244 3.21 9.56 1.62
CA ASN A 244 2.64 9.45 2.95
C ASN A 244 3.36 8.36 3.73
N ARG A 245 4.04 8.75 4.81
CA ARG A 245 4.68 7.86 5.79
C ARG A 245 4.03 7.97 7.15
N ASP A 246 2.81 8.50 7.18
CA ASP A 246 2.01 8.61 8.38
C ASP A 246 1.86 7.24 9.05
N PRO A 247 2.00 7.17 10.36
CA PRO A 247 1.77 5.98 11.16
C PRO A 247 0.39 5.32 10.99
N LEU A 248 -0.57 6.00 10.35
CA LEU A 248 -1.83 5.37 9.94
C LEU A 248 -1.63 4.26 8.91
N LEU A 249 -0.53 4.30 8.14
CA LEU A 249 -0.16 3.21 7.22
C LEU A 249 0.44 2.05 8.00
N LYS A 250 -0.36 0.98 8.17
CA LYS A 250 0.04 -0.23 8.89
C LYS A 250 1.21 -0.95 8.23
N GLY A 251 2.19 -1.38 9.05
CA GLY A 251 3.34 -2.14 8.60
C GLY A 251 4.35 -1.36 7.75
N SER A 252 4.23 -0.03 7.66
CA SER A 252 5.13 0.82 6.90
C SER A 252 5.93 1.75 7.83
N PRO A 253 7.28 1.72 7.80
CA PRO A 253 8.10 2.61 8.62
C PRO A 253 7.93 4.08 8.19
N PHE A 254 8.07 4.99 9.16
CA PHE A 254 7.99 6.43 8.94
C PHE A 254 9.25 7.04 8.28
N PHE A 255 10.24 6.23 7.95
CA PHE A 255 11.49 6.59 7.29
C PHE A 255 11.74 5.73 6.05
N ASP A 256 12.55 6.23 5.14
CA ASP A 256 12.92 5.53 3.91
C ASP A 256 14.18 4.65 4.07
N ALA A 257 14.59 4.00 2.99
CA ALA A 257 15.77 3.11 2.98
C ALA A 257 17.12 3.85 3.17
N GLU A 258 17.14 5.18 3.18
CA GLU A 258 18.28 6.04 3.48
C GLU A 258 18.17 6.71 4.87
N GLY A 259 17.18 6.30 5.68
CA GLY A 259 16.93 6.86 7.01
C GLY A 259 16.40 8.29 6.98
N VAL A 260 15.70 8.68 5.93
CA VAL A 260 15.09 10.01 5.80
C VAL A 260 13.70 9.99 6.40
N VAL A 261 13.44 10.93 7.30
CA VAL A 261 12.13 11.18 7.90
C VAL A 261 11.55 12.45 7.29
N LEU A 262 10.33 12.36 6.77
CA LEU A 262 9.64 13.49 6.17
C LEU A 262 9.09 14.44 7.23
N PRO A 263 9.09 15.78 6.99
CA PRO A 263 8.38 16.71 7.85
C PRO A 263 6.89 16.34 7.96
N ASN A 264 6.38 16.18 9.18
CA ASN A 264 5.01 15.72 9.43
C ASN A 264 4.65 14.40 8.74
N ASP A 265 5.64 13.55 8.46
CA ASP A 265 5.52 12.25 7.79
C ASP A 265 4.90 12.31 6.38
N ARG A 266 4.84 13.46 5.75
CA ARG A 266 4.19 13.67 4.44
C ARG A 266 4.95 14.63 3.55
N LEU A 267 4.85 14.42 2.25
CA LEU A 267 5.37 15.33 1.21
C LEU A 267 4.41 15.35 0.03
N ALA A 268 3.86 16.51 -0.31
CA ALA A 268 3.02 16.63 -1.49
C ALA A 268 3.85 16.38 -2.77
N VAL A 269 3.35 15.53 -3.64
CA VAL A 269 3.86 15.34 -5.02
C VAL A 269 2.94 16.03 -6.01
N PHE A 270 1.64 16.07 -5.75
CA PHE A 270 0.67 16.95 -6.37
C PHE A 270 -0.02 17.77 -5.28
N GLU A 271 -0.10 19.06 -5.46
CA GLU A 271 -0.82 19.98 -4.57
C GLU A 271 -1.84 20.78 -5.37
N ALA A 272 -3.12 20.67 -4.99
CA ALA A 272 -4.24 21.25 -5.72
C ALA A 272 -4.16 20.97 -7.24
N GLY A 273 -3.84 19.72 -7.62
CA GLY A 273 -3.71 19.26 -9.00
C GLY A 273 -2.41 19.67 -9.73
N LYS A 274 -1.57 20.47 -9.10
CA LYS A 274 -0.29 20.92 -9.64
C LYS A 274 0.84 19.97 -9.28
N LEU A 275 1.64 19.55 -10.24
CA LEU A 275 2.84 18.74 -9.98
C LEU A 275 3.90 19.58 -9.27
N VAL A 276 4.21 19.29 -8.01
CA VAL A 276 5.14 20.08 -7.19
C VAL A 276 6.44 19.36 -6.85
N ASN A 277 6.43 18.03 -6.85
CA ASN A 277 7.61 17.20 -6.61
C ASN A 277 7.58 15.91 -7.42
N VAL A 278 8.77 15.39 -7.72
CA VAL A 278 8.98 14.01 -8.19
C VAL A 278 9.65 13.21 -7.08
N LEU A 279 9.63 11.88 -7.19
CA LEU A 279 10.21 11.00 -6.19
C LEU A 279 11.71 10.82 -6.43
N THR A 280 12.54 11.12 -5.42
CA THR A 280 14.00 11.04 -5.49
C THR A 280 14.59 10.39 -4.24
N ASP A 281 15.63 9.59 -4.44
CA ASP A 281 16.63 9.22 -3.43
C ASP A 281 17.78 10.25 -3.47
N LYS A 282 18.79 10.12 -2.60
CA LYS A 282 19.96 11.01 -2.56
C LYS A 282 20.72 11.02 -3.88
N LYS A 283 20.85 9.85 -4.51
CA LYS A 283 21.54 9.70 -5.80
C LYS A 283 20.83 10.46 -6.91
N THR A 284 19.55 10.23 -7.09
CA THR A 284 18.74 10.86 -8.14
C THR A 284 18.66 12.37 -7.93
N ALA A 285 18.47 12.82 -6.69
CA ALA A 285 18.45 14.23 -6.36
C ALA A 285 19.74 14.95 -6.77
N LEU A 286 20.89 14.36 -6.43
CA LEU A 286 22.19 14.96 -6.73
C LEU A 286 22.53 14.91 -8.23
N LEU A 287 22.32 13.76 -8.89
CA LEU A 287 22.71 13.58 -10.30
C LEU A 287 21.90 14.46 -11.26
N TYR A 288 20.66 14.76 -10.92
CA TYR A 288 19.74 15.48 -11.82
C TYR A 288 19.33 16.85 -11.30
N ASP A 289 19.97 17.34 -10.23
CA ASP A 289 19.66 18.63 -9.61
C ASP A 289 18.17 18.77 -9.28
N LEU A 290 17.61 17.72 -8.66
CA LEU A 290 16.22 17.65 -8.23
C LEU A 290 16.12 17.79 -6.69
N PRO A 291 14.99 18.28 -6.15
CA PRO A 291 14.74 18.23 -4.72
C PRO A 291 14.83 16.80 -4.18
N HIS A 292 15.49 16.60 -3.04
CA HIS A 292 15.52 15.32 -2.35
C HIS A 292 14.18 15.10 -1.62
N THR A 293 13.48 14.03 -1.93
CA THR A 293 12.11 13.77 -1.43
C THR A 293 12.02 12.60 -0.47
N GLY A 294 13.13 11.96 -0.09
CA GLY A 294 13.13 10.85 0.86
C GLY A 294 12.30 9.66 0.36
N ALA A 295 12.43 9.34 -0.92
CA ALA A 295 11.68 8.26 -1.55
C ALA A 295 12.53 7.02 -1.86
N ALA A 296 13.66 6.85 -1.15
CA ALA A 296 14.49 5.68 -1.33
C ALA A 296 13.78 4.41 -0.90
N THR A 297 13.93 3.36 -1.69
CA THR A 297 13.51 1.98 -1.39
C THR A 297 14.73 1.07 -1.35
N GLY A 298 14.58 -0.10 -0.76
CA GLY A 298 15.62 -1.11 -0.69
C GLY A 298 15.39 -2.08 0.47
N GLY A 299 15.87 -3.30 0.33
CA GLY A 299 15.89 -4.30 1.38
C GLY A 299 16.96 -4.00 2.44
N TYR A 300 16.99 -4.83 3.47
CA TYR A 300 18.02 -4.78 4.52
C TYR A 300 19.43 -5.06 3.96
N ASP A 301 19.51 -5.76 2.86
CA ASP A 301 20.72 -6.21 2.15
C ASP A 301 20.89 -5.59 0.75
N ASP A 302 20.17 -4.52 0.45
CA ASP A 302 20.24 -3.83 -0.84
C ASP A 302 20.88 -2.44 -0.74
N VAL A 303 21.39 -1.96 -1.89
CA VAL A 303 21.69 -0.53 -2.08
C VAL A 303 20.39 0.26 -2.13
N PRO A 304 20.25 1.34 -1.36
CA PRO A 304 19.09 2.23 -1.50
C PRO A 304 18.95 2.77 -2.93
N THR A 305 17.73 2.76 -3.47
CA THR A 305 17.44 3.18 -4.84
C THR A 305 16.06 3.79 -4.95
N ILE A 306 15.81 4.51 -6.06
CA ILE A 306 14.49 5.03 -6.42
C ILE A 306 13.64 4.01 -7.20
N ASP A 307 14.18 2.85 -7.57
CA ASP A 307 13.54 1.89 -8.48
C ASP A 307 12.41 1.04 -7.85
N GLY A 308 12.12 1.25 -6.58
CA GLY A 308 11.05 0.53 -5.89
C GLY A 308 9.63 0.96 -6.29
N ALA A 309 8.64 0.17 -5.88
CA ALA A 309 7.22 0.48 -6.05
C ALA A 309 6.76 1.53 -5.02
N HIS A 310 6.56 2.76 -5.46
CA HIS A 310 6.15 3.86 -4.59
C HIS A 310 4.63 4.02 -4.44
N GLY A 311 3.83 3.36 -5.27
CA GLY A 311 2.38 3.52 -5.26
C GLY A 311 1.74 3.29 -3.89
N ARG A 312 2.25 2.33 -3.12
CA ARG A 312 1.75 2.03 -1.77
C ARG A 312 2.06 3.12 -0.72
N SER A 313 3.03 3.97 -0.99
CA SER A 313 3.39 5.10 -0.12
C SER A 313 2.76 6.40 -0.59
N LEU A 314 2.05 6.40 -1.72
CA LEU A 314 1.27 7.54 -2.18
C LEU A 314 -0.16 7.44 -1.68
N ALA A 315 -0.72 8.58 -1.31
CA ALA A 315 -2.10 8.68 -0.88
C ALA A 315 -2.76 9.94 -1.41
N PHE A 316 -4.03 9.84 -1.81
CA PHE A 316 -4.86 11.01 -2.01
C PHE A 316 -5.24 11.61 -0.65
N LYS A 317 -5.21 12.93 -0.58
CA LYS A 317 -5.86 13.63 0.52
C LYS A 317 -7.37 13.54 0.34
N THR A 318 -8.09 13.16 1.39
CA THR A 318 -9.54 13.02 1.35
C THR A 318 -10.26 14.36 1.25
N ASP A 319 -11.39 14.37 0.55
CA ASP A 319 -12.30 15.52 0.49
C ASP A 319 -13.03 15.71 1.82
N ALA A 320 -13.44 16.96 2.09
CA ALA A 320 -14.20 17.28 3.30
C ALA A 320 -15.68 16.85 3.26
N GLN A 321 -16.23 16.53 2.09
CA GLN A 321 -17.60 16.05 1.91
C GLN A 321 -17.64 14.52 1.83
N ASP A 322 -18.79 13.94 2.15
CA ASP A 322 -19.03 12.51 1.97
C ASP A 322 -19.42 12.15 0.52
N ILE A 323 -19.39 10.85 0.21
CA ILE A 323 -19.74 10.33 -1.12
C ILE A 323 -21.22 10.63 -1.49
N ALA A 324 -22.14 10.57 -0.53
CA ALA A 324 -23.56 10.81 -0.79
C ALA A 324 -23.80 12.26 -1.25
N ALA A 325 -23.15 13.22 -0.59
CA ALA A 325 -23.18 14.63 -0.98
C ALA A 325 -22.56 14.86 -2.37
N ALA A 326 -21.44 14.17 -2.65
CA ALA A 326 -20.77 14.29 -3.95
C ALA A 326 -21.61 13.73 -5.11
N LEU A 327 -22.32 12.64 -4.91
CA LEU A 327 -23.18 12.00 -5.91
C LEU A 327 -24.47 12.77 -6.18
N LYS A 328 -24.91 13.68 -5.28
CA LYS A 328 -26.13 14.51 -5.46
C LYS A 328 -27.38 13.70 -5.81
N GLY A 329 -27.52 12.50 -5.23
CA GLY A 329 -28.63 11.60 -5.46
C GLY A 329 -28.55 10.77 -6.76
N GLN A 330 -27.47 10.86 -7.50
CA GLN A 330 -27.24 9.96 -8.63
C GLN A 330 -26.79 8.59 -8.16
N PRO A 331 -27.23 7.49 -8.78
CA PRO A 331 -26.67 6.19 -8.52
C PRO A 331 -25.22 6.12 -9.04
N ALA A 332 -24.42 5.29 -8.40
CA ALA A 332 -23.03 5.06 -8.79
C ALA A 332 -22.74 3.57 -8.93
N ILE A 333 -21.69 3.24 -9.64
CA ILE A 333 -21.14 1.90 -9.71
C ILE A 333 -20.04 1.79 -8.68
N PHE A 334 -20.20 0.87 -7.74
CA PHE A 334 -19.11 0.43 -6.86
C PHE A 334 -18.35 -0.69 -7.56
N ALA A 335 -17.21 -0.38 -8.18
CA ALA A 335 -16.32 -1.34 -8.80
C ALA A 335 -15.46 -1.99 -7.69
N PHE A 336 -15.97 -3.09 -7.12
CA PHE A 336 -15.33 -3.75 -5.98
C PHE A 336 -14.08 -4.54 -6.40
N MET A 337 -14.16 -5.24 -7.52
CA MET A 337 -13.03 -6.00 -8.08
C MET A 337 -12.90 -5.74 -9.57
N ALA A 338 -11.76 -5.17 -9.92
CA ALA A 338 -11.35 -4.93 -11.30
C ALA A 338 -9.90 -5.40 -11.46
N SER A 339 -9.65 -6.35 -12.34
CA SER A 339 -8.31 -6.92 -12.51
C SER A 339 -8.07 -7.34 -13.97
N GLY A 340 -6.80 -7.44 -14.36
CA GLY A 340 -6.39 -7.82 -15.72
C GLY A 340 -6.29 -6.65 -16.69
N GLY A 341 -6.45 -5.41 -16.21
CA GLY A 341 -6.20 -4.19 -16.95
C GLY A 341 -5.09 -3.37 -16.31
N ASP A 342 -4.55 -2.40 -17.07
CA ASP A 342 -3.52 -1.47 -16.57
C ASP A 342 -3.59 -0.16 -17.35
N PHE A 343 -2.75 0.78 -16.94
CA PHE A 343 -2.46 2.01 -17.68
C PHE A 343 -1.40 1.75 -18.75
N THR A 344 -1.61 2.26 -19.94
CA THR A 344 -0.58 2.39 -20.96
C THR A 344 0.31 3.60 -20.71
N ALA A 345 1.46 3.67 -21.36
CA ALA A 345 2.44 4.73 -21.11
C ALA A 345 1.92 6.15 -21.35
N ASP A 346 0.90 6.32 -22.18
CA ASP A 346 0.23 7.59 -22.47
C ASP A 346 -0.86 7.97 -21.45
N GLY A 347 -1.13 7.09 -20.47
CA GLY A 347 -2.16 7.31 -19.45
C GLY A 347 -3.55 6.76 -19.81
N SER A 348 -3.71 6.06 -20.94
CA SER A 348 -4.95 5.36 -21.25
C SER A 348 -5.14 4.17 -20.30
N TYR A 349 -6.35 3.96 -19.81
CA TYR A 349 -6.71 2.91 -18.85
C TYR A 349 -7.85 2.05 -19.38
N ALA A 350 -7.71 0.76 -19.25
CA ALA A 350 -8.78 -0.19 -19.49
C ALA A 350 -8.68 -1.39 -18.57
N THR A 351 -9.78 -1.81 -17.96
CA THR A 351 -9.83 -2.99 -17.09
C THR A 351 -11.19 -3.67 -17.16
N PRO A 352 -11.25 -5.01 -17.15
CA PRO A 352 -12.49 -5.72 -16.86
C PRO A 352 -12.86 -5.57 -15.38
N VAL A 353 -14.15 -5.45 -15.10
CA VAL A 353 -14.74 -5.38 -13.77
C VAL A 353 -15.50 -6.67 -13.53
N GLN A 354 -14.97 -7.54 -12.67
CA GLN A 354 -15.53 -8.85 -12.39
C GLN A 354 -16.60 -8.79 -11.31
N VAL A 355 -16.42 -7.91 -10.33
CA VAL A 355 -17.41 -7.72 -9.25
C VAL A 355 -17.69 -6.25 -9.08
N ALA A 356 -18.92 -5.86 -9.35
CA ALA A 356 -19.41 -4.52 -9.14
C ALA A 356 -20.82 -4.52 -8.57
N PHE A 357 -21.17 -3.43 -7.92
CA PHE A 357 -22.47 -3.24 -7.32
C PHE A 357 -23.07 -1.90 -7.73
N LEU A 358 -24.38 -1.86 -7.79
CA LEU A 358 -25.13 -0.59 -7.84
C LEU A 358 -25.18 0.00 -6.43
N PHE A 359 -24.86 1.29 -6.31
CA PHE A 359 -24.90 2.07 -5.09
C PHE A 359 -25.84 3.25 -5.28
N ASP A 360 -26.80 3.46 -4.36
CA ASP A 360 -27.82 4.51 -4.47
C ASP A 360 -27.43 5.85 -3.81
N GLY A 361 -26.19 5.96 -3.36
CA GLY A 361 -25.67 7.10 -2.59
C GLY A 361 -25.68 6.88 -1.08
N LYS A 362 -26.24 5.77 -0.59
CA LYS A 362 -26.31 5.43 0.84
C LYS A 362 -25.95 3.99 1.15
N ARG A 363 -26.32 3.05 0.28
CA ARG A 363 -26.12 1.60 0.48
C ARG A 363 -25.89 0.89 -0.84
N ILE A 364 -25.32 -0.29 -0.74
CA ILE A 364 -25.13 -1.23 -1.85
C ILE A 364 -26.47 -1.91 -2.14
N ILE A 365 -26.97 -1.77 -3.37
CA ILE A 365 -28.30 -2.26 -3.78
C ILE A 365 -28.25 -3.69 -4.30
N GLY A 366 -27.30 -4.01 -5.20
CA GLY A 366 -27.20 -5.32 -5.79
C GLY A 366 -26.02 -5.46 -6.74
N LYS A 367 -25.68 -6.73 -7.07
CA LYS A 367 -24.58 -7.09 -7.95
C LYS A 367 -24.93 -6.80 -9.41
N LEU A 368 -24.04 -6.09 -10.08
CA LEU A 368 -24.10 -5.81 -11.51
C LEU A 368 -23.49 -6.97 -12.34
N PRO A 369 -23.87 -7.12 -13.61
CA PRO A 369 -23.16 -7.99 -14.54
C PRO A 369 -21.72 -7.55 -14.74
N GLU A 370 -20.86 -8.44 -15.24
CA GLU A 370 -19.48 -8.10 -15.61
C GLU A 370 -19.46 -7.11 -16.79
N PHE A 371 -18.54 -6.15 -16.74
CA PHE A 371 -18.34 -5.16 -17.80
C PHE A 371 -16.88 -4.73 -17.89
N ALA A 372 -16.53 -3.92 -18.87
CA ALA A 372 -15.22 -3.30 -18.98
C ALA A 372 -15.29 -1.79 -18.76
N MET A 373 -14.37 -1.28 -17.95
CA MET A 373 -14.15 0.14 -17.69
C MET A 373 -13.02 0.67 -18.58
N ARG A 374 -13.20 1.85 -19.16
CA ARG A 374 -12.15 2.54 -19.92
C ARG A 374 -12.14 4.02 -19.58
N SER A 375 -10.95 4.60 -19.46
CA SER A 375 -10.76 6.02 -19.24
C SER A 375 -9.34 6.45 -19.62
N HIS A 376 -8.98 7.66 -19.25
CA HIS A 376 -7.64 8.20 -19.37
C HIS A 376 -7.29 8.92 -18.06
N LEU A 377 -6.03 8.88 -17.63
CA LEU A 377 -5.59 9.47 -16.35
C LEU A 377 -6.03 10.92 -16.20
N ASP A 378 -5.81 11.74 -17.24
CA ASP A 378 -6.15 13.16 -17.23
C ASP A 378 -7.66 13.40 -17.08
N LYS A 379 -8.50 12.50 -17.59
CA LYS A 379 -9.96 12.59 -17.41
C LYS A 379 -10.37 12.15 -16.02
N MET A 380 -9.85 11.00 -15.56
CA MET A 380 -10.17 10.44 -14.23
C MET A 380 -9.81 11.41 -13.12
N LEU A 381 -8.65 12.06 -13.23
CA LEU A 381 -8.14 12.99 -12.22
C LEU A 381 -8.36 14.46 -12.59
N GLY A 382 -8.95 14.75 -13.74
CA GLY A 382 -9.31 16.08 -14.23
C GLY A 382 -10.81 16.37 -14.15
N GLU A 383 -11.44 16.44 -15.33
CA GLU A 383 -12.85 16.83 -15.47
C GLU A 383 -13.85 15.83 -14.86
N ASP A 384 -13.50 14.55 -14.84
CA ASP A 384 -14.35 13.46 -14.34
C ASP A 384 -14.12 13.15 -12.85
N TYR A 385 -13.20 13.86 -12.18
CA TYR A 385 -12.90 13.63 -10.77
C TYR A 385 -14.04 14.07 -9.86
N ILE A 386 -14.66 13.13 -9.18
CA ILE A 386 -15.76 13.39 -8.25
C ILE A 386 -15.25 13.63 -6.83
N GLY A 387 -14.27 12.85 -6.37
CA GLY A 387 -13.70 13.02 -5.04
C GLY A 387 -12.98 11.77 -4.53
N THR A 388 -12.25 11.97 -3.43
CA THR A 388 -11.68 10.91 -2.60
C THR A 388 -12.25 11.04 -1.20
N PHE A 389 -12.91 10.01 -0.72
CA PHE A 389 -13.69 10.04 0.51
C PHE A 389 -13.09 9.10 1.54
N ASP A 390 -13.24 9.43 2.82
CA ASP A 390 -12.94 8.54 3.92
C ASP A 390 -14.02 7.44 3.97
N ASN A 391 -13.59 6.20 4.09
CA ASN A 391 -14.46 5.02 4.13
C ASN A 391 -14.52 4.37 5.53
N THR A 392 -14.29 5.16 6.59
CA THR A 392 -14.32 4.71 7.98
C THR A 392 -15.72 4.47 8.53
#